data_ea0cb27a0a32bf697b9c1c4d7880d678
#
_entry.id   ea0cb27a0a32bf697b9c1c4d7880d678
#
_cell.length_a   1.000
_cell.length_b   1.000
_cell.length_c   1.000
_cell.angle_alpha   90.00
_cell.angle_beta   90.00
_cell.angle_gamma   90.00
#
_symmetry.space_group_name_H-M   'P 1'
#
loop_
_entity.id
_entity.type
_entity.pdbx_description
1 polymer ?
#
loop_
_entity_poly.entity_id
_entity_poly.type
_entity_poly.pdbx_seq_one_letter_code
_entity_poly.pdbx_strand_id
1 'polypeptide(L)'
;MADRYPLIVNTGAAQIQELASGDNLNLTGSSISAVASITASGQITVNSGANVTAIANGASSGVGNIGASGAGFNTVFAKSTSAQYADLAENYSADTEYQPGTVVVFGGSSEITISNISHDTRVAGVISTQPAYLMNAGSDGLPVALTGRVPCQVQGPVAKGDRLVNISAGIAGRFDPALGELGCVLGKSLQDITNDQVVLIEIAVGKN
;
A
#
# COMPACT_ATOMS: atom_id res chain seq x y z
N MET A 1 34.29 5.33 19.29
CA MET A 1 33.85 6.05 20.52
C MET A 1 33.70 4.99 21.57
N ALA A 2 34.23 5.19 22.78
CA ALA A 2 34.11 4.18 23.83
C ALA A 2 32.69 4.16 24.39
N ASP A 3 32.16 2.96 24.68
CA ASP A 3 30.89 2.81 25.34
C ASP A 3 30.94 3.40 26.75
N ARG A 4 29.88 4.09 27.15
CA ARG A 4 29.73 4.66 28.48
C ARG A 4 28.46 4.09 29.11
N TYR A 5 28.61 3.55 30.31
CA TYR A 5 27.50 2.95 31.03
C TYR A 5 26.79 4.01 31.93
N PRO A 6 25.47 3.88 32.12
CA PRO A 6 24.74 4.78 33.00
C PRO A 6 25.23 4.63 34.43
N LEU A 7 25.44 5.76 35.12
CA LEU A 7 25.84 5.80 36.54
C LEU A 7 24.58 5.84 37.41
N ILE A 8 24.57 5.04 38.45
CA ILE A 8 23.54 5.02 39.51
C ILE A 8 24.15 5.41 40.85
N VAL A 9 23.33 6.00 41.72
CA VAL A 9 23.73 6.27 43.11
C VAL A 9 23.32 5.07 43.95
N ASN A 10 24.29 4.31 44.43
CA ASN A 10 24.08 3.29 45.45
C ASN A 10 24.09 3.91 46.82
N THR A 11 22.90 4.20 47.37
CA THR A 11 22.77 4.86 48.68
C THR A 11 23.21 3.98 49.85
N GLY A 12 23.16 2.65 49.72
CA GLY A 12 23.60 1.71 50.73
C GLY A 12 25.13 1.64 50.86
N ALA A 13 25.84 1.83 49.72
CA ALA A 13 27.30 1.86 49.69
C ALA A 13 27.90 3.27 49.69
N ALA A 14 27.05 4.32 49.61
CA ALA A 14 27.46 5.73 49.46
C ALA A 14 28.38 5.96 48.23
N GLN A 15 28.12 5.28 47.14
CA GLN A 15 28.94 5.28 45.92
C GLN A 15 28.12 5.57 44.68
N ILE A 16 28.77 6.15 43.68
CA ILE A 16 28.25 6.20 42.29
C ILE A 16 28.82 4.99 41.56
N GLN A 17 27.96 4.16 41.01
CA GLN A 17 28.34 2.91 40.36
C GLN A 17 27.77 2.85 38.94
N GLU A 18 28.36 2.04 38.08
CA GLU A 18 27.73 1.64 36.83
C GLU A 18 26.59 0.66 37.12
N LEU A 19 25.56 0.67 36.28
CA LEU A 19 24.49 -0.33 36.35
C LEU A 19 25.09 -1.71 36.11
N ALA A 20 24.92 -2.62 37.07
CA ALA A 20 25.51 -3.95 36.98
C ALA A 20 24.82 -4.78 35.90
N SER A 21 25.56 -5.75 35.35
CA SER A 21 24.96 -6.70 34.35
C SER A 21 23.82 -7.48 35.01
N GLY A 22 22.67 -7.49 34.38
CA GLY A 22 21.45 -8.15 34.86
C GLY A 22 20.53 -7.22 35.66
N ASP A 23 20.95 -6.00 36.00
CA ASP A 23 20.12 -5.01 36.68
C ASP A 23 19.20 -4.27 35.67
N ASN A 24 18.09 -3.77 36.18
CA ASN A 24 17.12 -2.99 35.40
C ASN A 24 17.25 -1.49 35.70
N LEU A 25 17.25 -0.66 34.66
CA LEU A 25 17.10 0.79 34.79
C LEU A 25 15.62 1.14 34.94
N ASN A 26 15.19 1.51 36.14
CA ASN A 26 13.83 1.96 36.40
C ASN A 26 13.71 3.46 36.18
N LEU A 27 12.89 3.86 35.18
CA LEU A 27 12.59 5.25 34.87
C LEU A 27 11.12 5.60 35.15
N THR A 28 10.51 4.96 36.15
CA THR A 28 9.11 5.24 36.52
C THR A 28 8.96 6.74 36.88
N GLY A 29 8.02 7.41 36.21
CA GLY A 29 7.80 8.85 36.33
C GLY A 29 8.81 9.75 35.61
N SER A 30 9.74 9.15 34.87
CA SER A 30 10.74 9.86 34.06
C SER A 30 10.56 9.55 32.56
N SER A 31 11.16 10.36 31.71
CA SER A 31 11.19 10.16 30.26
C SER A 31 12.63 10.10 29.75
N ILE A 32 12.82 9.42 28.63
CA ILE A 32 14.05 9.48 27.85
C ILE A 32 13.76 10.42 26.67
N SER A 33 14.49 11.52 26.58
CA SER A 33 14.34 12.53 25.52
C SER A 33 15.64 12.72 24.74
N ALA A 34 15.53 13.26 23.52
CA ALA A 34 16.67 13.54 22.64
C ALA A 34 17.59 12.32 22.37
N VAL A 35 17.00 11.14 22.22
CA VAL A 35 17.71 9.91 21.87
C VAL A 35 17.79 9.79 20.37
N ALA A 36 19.00 9.69 19.79
CA ALA A 36 19.20 9.53 18.36
C ALA A 36 18.76 8.14 17.87
N SER A 37 18.98 7.08 18.67
CA SER A 37 18.55 5.72 18.38
C SER A 37 18.39 4.89 19.65
N ILE A 38 17.53 3.90 19.60
CA ILE A 38 17.41 2.83 20.60
C ILE A 38 17.68 1.50 19.91
N THR A 39 18.74 0.80 20.35
CA THR A 39 19.07 -0.54 19.86
C THR A 39 18.80 -1.54 20.97
N ALA A 40 17.96 -2.53 20.72
CA ALA A 40 17.69 -3.63 21.63
C ALA A 40 18.07 -4.95 20.97
N SER A 41 18.82 -5.80 21.67
CA SER A 41 19.14 -7.16 21.22
C SER A 41 18.02 -8.17 21.47
N GLY A 42 16.99 -7.77 22.20
CA GLY A 42 15.82 -8.56 22.56
C GLY A 42 14.52 -7.84 22.25
N GLN A 43 13.46 -8.23 22.93
CA GLN A 43 12.13 -7.67 22.75
C GLN A 43 12.02 -6.24 23.33
N ILE A 44 11.33 -5.37 22.58
CA ILE A 44 10.83 -4.10 23.10
C ILE A 44 9.35 -4.26 23.40
N THR A 45 8.93 -4.15 24.66
CA THR A 45 7.53 -4.22 25.07
C THR A 45 7.01 -2.82 25.35
N VAL A 46 5.96 -2.41 24.66
CA VAL A 46 5.27 -1.14 24.88
C VAL A 46 3.90 -1.43 25.50
N ASN A 47 3.74 -1.12 26.78
CA ASN A 47 2.47 -1.24 27.49
C ASN A 47 1.75 0.11 27.46
N SER A 48 0.59 0.16 26.78
CA SER A 48 -0.25 1.35 26.76
C SER A 48 -1.63 1.04 27.33
N GLY A 49 -2.25 2.05 27.93
CA GLY A 49 -3.66 1.97 28.34
C GLY A 49 -4.62 1.98 27.15
N ALA A 50 -5.90 1.83 27.42
CA ALA A 50 -6.93 1.95 26.39
C ALA A 50 -6.93 3.37 25.79
N ASN A 51 -7.09 3.45 24.47
CA ASN A 51 -7.15 4.71 23.71
C ASN A 51 -5.90 5.62 23.81
N VAL A 52 -4.73 5.03 24.08
CA VAL A 52 -3.45 5.74 24.13
C VAL A 52 -2.59 5.36 22.91
N THR A 53 -1.98 6.35 22.28
CA THR A 53 -0.98 6.11 21.23
C THR A 53 0.31 5.58 21.86
N ALA A 54 0.62 4.31 21.60
CA ALA A 54 1.81 3.65 22.14
C ALA A 54 3.11 4.02 21.39
N ILE A 55 3.01 4.14 20.06
CA ILE A 55 4.09 4.56 19.17
C ILE A 55 3.51 5.63 18.24
N ALA A 56 4.04 6.83 18.27
CA ALA A 56 3.63 7.93 17.40
C ALA A 56 4.74 8.30 16.42
N ASN A 57 4.36 8.62 15.19
CA ASN A 57 5.24 9.31 14.27
C ASN A 57 5.27 10.80 14.65
N GLY A 58 6.41 11.29 15.11
CA GLY A 58 6.61 12.70 15.50
C GLY A 58 6.84 13.65 14.32
N ALA A 59 6.91 13.13 13.09
CA ALA A 59 7.06 13.92 11.86
C ALA A 59 5.71 14.13 11.16
N SER A 60 5.74 14.72 9.98
CA SER A 60 4.54 14.88 9.13
C SER A 60 3.96 13.53 8.71
N SER A 61 2.66 13.51 8.41
CA SER A 61 1.97 12.31 7.90
C SER A 61 2.64 11.80 6.61
N GLY A 62 2.84 10.49 6.53
CA GLY A 62 3.50 9.84 5.38
C GLY A 62 5.03 9.87 5.41
N VAL A 63 5.64 10.34 6.50
CA VAL A 63 7.10 10.33 6.70
C VAL A 63 7.49 9.28 7.74
N GLY A 64 8.52 8.50 7.44
CA GLY A 64 9.00 7.40 8.30
C GLY A 64 8.26 6.08 8.08
N ASN A 65 8.99 4.99 8.23
CA ASN A 65 8.53 3.63 7.97
C ASN A 65 8.68 2.75 9.22
N ILE A 66 7.88 1.71 9.30
CA ILE A 66 8.09 0.56 10.20
C ILE A 66 8.69 -0.56 9.35
N GLY A 67 9.96 -0.88 9.59
CA GLY A 67 10.76 -1.76 8.72
C GLY A 67 11.43 -1.02 7.56
N ALA A 68 12.10 -1.75 6.70
CA ALA A 68 12.79 -1.24 5.52
C ALA A 68 12.74 -2.26 4.38
N SER A 69 13.03 -1.82 3.15
CA SER A 69 13.22 -2.74 2.01
C SER A 69 14.32 -3.74 2.33
N GLY A 70 14.05 -5.02 2.19
CA GLY A 70 14.97 -6.11 2.56
C GLY A 70 15.10 -6.39 4.06
N ALA A 71 14.42 -5.62 4.92
CA ALA A 71 14.40 -5.79 6.39
C ALA A 71 13.00 -5.58 6.95
N GLY A 72 12.02 -6.26 6.37
CA GLY A 72 10.62 -6.24 6.80
C GLY A 72 10.38 -7.09 8.05
N PHE A 73 9.29 -6.82 8.76
CA PHE A 73 8.80 -7.69 9.82
C PHE A 73 8.18 -8.95 9.21
N ASN A 74 8.41 -10.12 9.83
CA ASN A 74 7.79 -11.36 9.38
C ASN A 74 6.26 -11.31 9.44
N THR A 75 5.71 -10.78 10.53
CA THR A 75 4.25 -10.70 10.74
C THR A 75 3.89 -9.51 11.61
N VAL A 76 2.78 -8.85 11.29
CA VAL A 76 2.16 -7.79 12.11
C VAL A 76 0.79 -8.27 12.58
N PHE A 77 0.61 -8.48 13.89
CA PHE A 77 -0.67 -8.82 14.51
C PHE A 77 -1.39 -7.53 14.94
N ALA A 78 -2.46 -7.16 14.24
CA ALA A 78 -3.27 -5.99 14.55
C ALA A 78 -4.75 -6.31 14.38
N LYS A 79 -5.63 -5.73 15.24
CA LYS A 79 -7.09 -5.90 15.09
C LYS A 79 -7.65 -5.14 13.89
N SER A 80 -7.08 -4.00 13.57
CA SER A 80 -7.48 -3.17 12.44
C SER A 80 -6.31 -2.35 11.93
N THR A 81 -6.35 -2.04 10.64
CA THR A 81 -5.47 -1.10 9.97
C THR A 81 -6.33 -0.09 9.21
N SER A 82 -5.86 1.13 9.09
CA SER A 82 -6.46 2.17 8.26
C SER A 82 -5.50 2.48 7.11
N ALA A 83 -6.01 2.41 5.88
CA ALA A 83 -5.26 2.76 4.70
C ALA A 83 -5.74 4.11 4.14
N GLN A 84 -4.80 4.92 3.66
CA GLN A 84 -5.11 6.21 3.04
C GLN A 84 -5.63 6.05 1.61
N TYR A 85 -5.11 5.05 0.89
CA TYR A 85 -5.48 4.73 -0.49
C TYR A 85 -6.50 3.58 -0.51
N ALA A 86 -7.14 3.33 -1.64
CA ALA A 86 -8.37 2.55 -1.69
C ALA A 86 -8.32 1.32 -2.60
N ASP A 87 -7.17 0.99 -3.18
CA ASP A 87 -7.01 -0.17 -4.05
C ASP A 87 -6.02 -1.20 -3.48
N LEU A 88 -6.28 -2.46 -3.82
CA LEU A 88 -5.39 -3.57 -3.62
C LEU A 88 -4.80 -3.93 -4.98
N ALA A 89 -3.47 -3.87 -5.07
CA ALA A 89 -2.72 -4.15 -6.29
C ALA A 89 -1.70 -5.27 -6.09
N GLU A 90 -1.27 -5.83 -7.20
CA GLU A 90 -0.17 -6.79 -7.26
C GLU A 90 0.79 -6.39 -8.39
N ASN A 91 2.10 -6.58 -8.18
CA ASN A 91 3.09 -6.38 -9.23
C ASN A 91 3.08 -7.54 -10.20
N TYR A 92 2.91 -7.20 -11.50
CA TYR A 92 3.03 -8.12 -12.62
C TYR A 92 4.10 -7.63 -13.60
N SER A 93 4.88 -8.55 -14.14
CA SER A 93 5.84 -8.22 -15.22
C SER A 93 5.08 -7.81 -16.48
N ALA A 94 5.45 -6.66 -17.03
CA ALA A 94 4.84 -6.09 -18.24
C ALA A 94 5.79 -6.21 -19.43
N ASP A 95 5.24 -6.31 -20.63
CA ASP A 95 6.01 -6.34 -21.88
C ASP A 95 6.60 -4.96 -22.25
N THR A 96 6.08 -3.89 -21.65
CA THR A 96 6.61 -2.53 -21.72
C THR A 96 6.14 -1.70 -20.52
N GLU A 97 6.63 -0.47 -20.39
CA GLU A 97 6.14 0.48 -19.40
C GLU A 97 4.75 1.01 -19.78
N TYR A 98 3.81 0.95 -18.85
CA TYR A 98 2.45 1.50 -18.97
C TYR A 98 2.22 2.60 -17.96
N GLN A 99 1.54 3.66 -18.41
CA GLN A 99 1.20 4.78 -17.53
C GLN A 99 0.08 4.38 -16.56
N PRO A 100 0.06 4.95 -15.35
CA PRO A 100 -1.06 4.79 -14.43
C PRO A 100 -2.41 5.13 -15.09
N GLY A 101 -3.43 4.35 -14.76
CA GLY A 101 -4.74 4.47 -15.37
C GLY A 101 -4.94 3.63 -16.64
N THR A 102 -3.91 2.95 -17.13
CA THR A 102 -4.00 2.04 -18.28
C THR A 102 -4.64 0.72 -17.89
N VAL A 103 -5.63 0.26 -18.67
CA VAL A 103 -6.23 -1.08 -18.54
C VAL A 103 -5.30 -2.12 -19.13
N VAL A 104 -5.03 -3.18 -18.40
CA VAL A 104 -4.18 -4.28 -18.85
C VAL A 104 -4.91 -5.62 -18.83
N VAL A 105 -4.43 -6.53 -19.66
CA VAL A 105 -4.94 -7.91 -19.78
C VAL A 105 -3.81 -8.90 -19.50
N PHE A 106 -4.12 -10.10 -19.04
CA PHE A 106 -3.14 -11.18 -18.95
C PHE A 106 -2.76 -11.68 -20.34
N GLY A 107 -1.46 -11.75 -20.63
CA GLY A 107 -0.91 -12.22 -21.90
C GLY A 107 0.21 -11.32 -22.45
N GLY A 108 0.52 -11.47 -23.72
CA GLY A 108 1.66 -10.82 -24.35
C GLY A 108 2.94 -11.64 -24.22
N SER A 109 4.10 -10.99 -24.23
CA SER A 109 5.41 -11.61 -24.03
C SER A 109 5.80 -11.70 -22.53
N SER A 110 5.05 -11.07 -21.67
CA SER A 110 5.16 -11.07 -20.19
C SER A 110 3.83 -11.46 -19.58
N GLU A 111 3.63 -11.19 -18.26
CA GLU A 111 2.37 -11.53 -17.60
C GLU A 111 1.21 -10.64 -18.03
N ILE A 112 1.50 -9.35 -18.26
CA ILE A 112 0.49 -8.36 -18.66
C ILE A 112 0.89 -7.57 -19.91
N THR A 113 -0.11 -7.17 -20.66
CA THR A 113 -0.02 -6.33 -21.87
C THR A 113 -1.29 -5.49 -22.03
N ILE A 114 -1.33 -4.57 -23.00
CA ILE A 114 -2.58 -3.94 -23.44
C ILE A 114 -3.27 -4.81 -24.51
N SER A 115 -4.59 -4.61 -24.68
CA SER A 115 -5.39 -5.31 -25.68
C SER A 115 -6.12 -4.34 -26.58
N ASN A 116 -6.17 -4.69 -27.89
CA ASN A 116 -7.01 -4.01 -28.89
C ASN A 116 -8.35 -4.74 -29.12
N ILE A 117 -8.65 -5.78 -28.32
CA ILE A 117 -9.89 -6.53 -28.38
C ILE A 117 -10.89 -5.87 -27.42
N SER A 118 -11.98 -5.36 -27.96
CA SER A 118 -13.08 -4.88 -27.13
C SER A 118 -13.72 -6.03 -26.35
N HIS A 119 -14.05 -5.79 -25.07
CA HIS A 119 -14.62 -6.80 -24.18
C HIS A 119 -13.69 -8.02 -23.97
N ASP A 120 -12.37 -7.79 -23.95
CA ASP A 120 -11.40 -8.86 -23.74
C ASP A 120 -11.60 -9.51 -22.36
N THR A 121 -11.88 -10.81 -22.36
CA THR A 121 -12.14 -11.60 -21.15
C THR A 121 -10.89 -11.82 -20.29
N ARG A 122 -9.71 -11.52 -20.82
CA ARG A 122 -8.44 -11.63 -20.10
C ARG A 122 -8.12 -10.39 -19.25
N VAL A 123 -9.05 -9.43 -19.11
CA VAL A 123 -8.81 -8.21 -18.34
C VAL A 123 -8.28 -8.52 -16.95
N ALA A 124 -7.11 -7.95 -16.63
CA ALA A 124 -6.43 -8.14 -15.36
C ALA A 124 -6.78 -7.05 -14.35
N GLY A 125 -6.74 -5.79 -14.78
CA GLY A 125 -6.98 -4.64 -13.92
C GLY A 125 -6.51 -3.35 -14.55
N VAL A 126 -6.16 -2.38 -13.70
CA VAL A 126 -5.69 -1.04 -14.08
C VAL A 126 -4.35 -0.76 -13.42
N ILE A 127 -3.39 -0.19 -14.15
CA ILE A 127 -2.11 0.25 -13.57
C ILE A 127 -2.39 1.31 -12.49
N SER A 128 -2.03 0.99 -11.25
CA SER A 128 -2.21 1.86 -10.08
C SER A 128 -1.08 2.87 -9.93
N THR A 129 -1.36 3.98 -9.24
CA THR A 129 -0.34 4.97 -8.87
C THR A 129 0.25 4.71 -7.49
N GLN A 130 -0.61 4.48 -6.50
CA GLN A 130 -0.26 4.36 -5.08
C GLN A 130 -1.26 3.41 -4.41
N PRO A 131 -1.08 2.10 -4.52
CA PRO A 131 -1.99 1.15 -3.92
C PRO A 131 -1.98 1.24 -2.39
N ALA A 132 -3.15 1.02 -1.79
CA ALA A 132 -3.27 0.90 -0.33
C ALA A 132 -2.57 -0.35 0.20
N TYR A 133 -2.57 -1.41 -0.60
CA TYR A 133 -1.88 -2.66 -0.32
C TYR A 133 -1.28 -3.19 -1.62
N LEU A 134 0.04 -3.46 -1.60
CA LEU A 134 0.77 -3.99 -2.74
C LEU A 134 1.26 -5.41 -2.45
N MET A 135 0.72 -6.37 -3.19
CA MET A 135 1.21 -7.74 -3.20
C MET A 135 2.39 -7.88 -4.15
N ASN A 136 3.22 -8.88 -3.93
CA ASN A 136 4.39 -9.15 -4.74
C ASN A 136 5.34 -7.94 -4.88
N ALA A 137 5.43 -7.12 -3.82
CA ALA A 137 6.15 -5.83 -3.81
C ALA A 137 7.67 -5.96 -4.00
N GLY A 138 8.23 -7.17 -3.85
CA GLY A 138 9.66 -7.46 -4.05
C GLY A 138 10.03 -7.84 -5.49
N SER A 139 9.05 -8.00 -6.40
CA SER A 139 9.30 -8.31 -7.81
C SER A 139 9.38 -7.04 -8.65
N ASP A 140 10.16 -7.12 -9.73
CA ASP A 140 10.11 -6.11 -10.80
C ASP A 140 8.79 -6.25 -11.55
N GLY A 141 8.04 -5.15 -11.68
CA GLY A 141 6.75 -5.16 -12.36
C GLY A 141 5.96 -3.88 -12.12
N LEU A 142 4.80 -3.80 -12.76
CA LEU A 142 3.88 -2.68 -12.60
C LEU A 142 2.74 -3.06 -11.64
N PRO A 143 2.34 -2.16 -10.72
CA PRO A 143 1.25 -2.42 -9.79
C PRO A 143 -0.10 -2.38 -10.52
N VAL A 144 -0.77 -3.52 -10.61
CA VAL A 144 -2.10 -3.66 -11.21
C VAL A 144 -3.14 -3.69 -10.09
N ALA A 145 -4.04 -2.73 -10.07
CA ALA A 145 -5.19 -2.71 -9.18
C ALA A 145 -6.18 -3.82 -9.57
N LEU A 146 -6.35 -4.79 -8.67
CA LEU A 146 -7.26 -5.94 -8.85
C LEU A 146 -8.64 -5.66 -8.26
N THR A 147 -8.72 -4.81 -7.24
CA THR A 147 -9.98 -4.39 -6.61
C THR A 147 -9.81 -3.07 -5.88
N GLY A 148 -10.89 -2.32 -5.78
CA GLY A 148 -10.93 -1.04 -5.08
C GLY A 148 -11.10 0.15 -6.01
N ARG A 149 -10.74 1.33 -5.52
CA ARG A 149 -10.87 2.58 -6.28
C ARG A 149 -9.53 2.98 -6.87
N VAL A 150 -9.51 3.25 -8.19
CA VAL A 150 -8.31 3.63 -8.92
C VAL A 150 -8.66 4.59 -10.06
N PRO A 151 -7.80 5.57 -10.39
CA PRO A 151 -7.92 6.33 -11.63
C PRO A 151 -7.76 5.42 -12.84
N CYS A 152 -8.61 5.61 -13.86
CA CYS A 152 -8.58 4.84 -15.10
C CYS A 152 -8.87 5.75 -16.30
N GLN A 153 -8.21 5.51 -17.41
CA GLN A 153 -8.52 6.14 -18.69
C GLN A 153 -9.78 5.53 -19.26
N VAL A 154 -10.85 6.33 -19.36
CA VAL A 154 -12.17 5.89 -19.82
C VAL A 154 -12.63 6.75 -20.98
N GLN A 155 -13.03 6.12 -22.08
CA GLN A 155 -13.70 6.77 -23.19
C GLN A 155 -15.21 6.81 -22.90
N GLY A 156 -15.78 8.01 -22.97
CA GLY A 156 -17.21 8.22 -22.84
C GLY A 156 -17.99 7.94 -24.13
N PRO A 157 -19.33 8.11 -24.11
CA PRO A 157 -20.08 8.50 -22.93
C PRO A 157 -20.31 7.35 -21.95
N VAL A 158 -20.15 7.60 -20.67
CA VAL A 158 -20.46 6.68 -19.57
C VAL A 158 -21.18 7.41 -18.44
N ALA A 159 -22.10 6.72 -17.79
CA ALA A 159 -22.76 7.22 -16.58
C ALA A 159 -22.14 6.58 -15.33
N LYS A 160 -22.24 7.27 -14.21
CA LYS A 160 -21.91 6.71 -12.90
C LYS A 160 -22.70 5.42 -12.65
N GLY A 161 -21.98 4.36 -12.31
CA GLY A 161 -22.53 3.03 -12.09
C GLY A 161 -22.52 2.13 -13.34
N ASP A 162 -22.25 2.65 -14.54
CA ASP A 162 -22.08 1.84 -15.73
C ASP A 162 -20.92 0.84 -15.56
N ARG A 163 -21.11 -0.37 -16.08
CA ARG A 163 -20.05 -1.37 -16.18
C ARG A 163 -19.05 -0.95 -17.24
N LEU A 164 -17.77 -1.14 -16.94
CA LEU A 164 -16.64 -0.80 -17.79
C LEU A 164 -15.91 -2.07 -18.23
N VAL A 165 -15.42 -2.03 -19.46
CA VAL A 165 -14.62 -3.08 -20.10
C VAL A 165 -13.42 -2.47 -20.78
N ASN A 166 -12.41 -3.27 -21.11
CA ASN A 166 -11.41 -2.85 -22.08
C ASN A 166 -12.06 -2.65 -23.45
N ILE A 167 -11.81 -1.52 -24.11
CA ILE A 167 -12.29 -1.29 -25.48
C ILE A 167 -11.17 -1.36 -26.51
N SER A 168 -10.02 -0.75 -26.24
CA SER A 168 -8.82 -0.77 -27.10
C SER A 168 -7.65 -0.09 -26.41
N ALA A 169 -6.43 -0.50 -26.73
CA ALA A 169 -5.18 0.19 -26.38
C ALA A 169 -5.03 0.60 -24.90
N GLY A 170 -5.56 -0.21 -23.98
CA GLY A 170 -5.49 0.07 -22.54
C GLY A 170 -6.50 1.10 -22.04
N ILE A 171 -7.52 1.41 -22.83
CA ILE A 171 -8.59 2.34 -22.49
C ILE A 171 -9.84 1.54 -22.12
N ALA A 172 -10.52 1.94 -21.03
CA ALA A 172 -11.83 1.42 -20.69
C ALA A 172 -12.95 2.17 -21.42
N GLY A 173 -14.10 1.52 -21.55
CA GLY A 173 -15.33 2.11 -22.07
C GLY A 173 -16.56 1.38 -21.54
N ARG A 174 -17.73 1.85 -21.93
CA ARG A 174 -18.99 1.29 -21.48
C ARG A 174 -19.17 -0.15 -21.98
N PHE A 175 -19.63 -1.03 -21.11
CA PHE A 175 -20.00 -2.40 -21.43
C PHE A 175 -21.21 -2.45 -22.38
N ASP A 176 -21.07 -3.19 -23.49
CA ASP A 176 -22.19 -3.53 -24.39
C ASP A 176 -22.62 -4.97 -24.12
N PRO A 177 -23.88 -5.20 -23.67
CA PRO A 177 -24.39 -6.55 -23.42
C PRO A 177 -24.43 -7.47 -24.66
N ALA A 178 -24.43 -6.89 -25.85
CA ALA A 178 -24.44 -7.67 -27.11
C ALA A 178 -23.07 -8.25 -27.46
N LEU A 179 -21.98 -7.68 -26.90
CA LEU A 179 -20.59 -8.08 -27.13
C LEU A 179 -19.96 -8.75 -25.93
N GLY A 180 -20.55 -8.59 -24.74
CA GLY A 180 -19.94 -8.97 -23.48
C GLY A 180 -20.05 -10.45 -23.17
N GLU A 181 -18.94 -11.03 -22.74
CA GLU A 181 -18.86 -12.38 -22.19
C GLU A 181 -18.49 -12.34 -20.71
N LEU A 182 -18.65 -13.49 -20.05
CA LEU A 182 -18.22 -13.65 -18.65
C LEU A 182 -16.73 -13.36 -18.53
N GLY A 183 -16.36 -12.49 -17.56
CA GLY A 183 -14.96 -12.13 -17.27
C GLY A 183 -14.45 -10.88 -17.99
N CYS A 184 -15.20 -10.27 -18.93
CA CYS A 184 -14.75 -9.06 -19.61
C CYS A 184 -14.94 -7.78 -18.78
N VAL A 185 -15.71 -7.79 -17.70
CA VAL A 185 -16.02 -6.60 -16.90
C VAL A 185 -14.83 -6.25 -15.99
N LEU A 186 -14.28 -5.06 -16.21
CA LEU A 186 -13.21 -4.49 -15.39
C LEU A 186 -13.74 -3.97 -14.03
N GLY A 187 -14.89 -3.29 -14.07
CA GLY A 187 -15.45 -2.63 -12.88
C GLY A 187 -16.57 -1.69 -13.22
N LYS A 188 -16.78 -0.66 -12.40
CA LYS A 188 -17.86 0.34 -12.56
C LYS A 188 -17.35 1.76 -12.51
N SER A 189 -17.93 2.63 -13.34
CA SER A 189 -17.65 4.06 -13.28
C SER A 189 -18.16 4.68 -11.98
N LEU A 190 -17.37 5.58 -11.39
CA LEU A 190 -17.77 6.42 -10.24
C LEU A 190 -18.12 7.84 -10.65
N GLN A 191 -17.95 8.17 -11.94
CA GLN A 191 -18.15 9.52 -12.49
C GLN A 191 -18.89 9.43 -13.84
N ASP A 192 -19.46 10.56 -14.26
CA ASP A 192 -20.10 10.71 -15.56
C ASP A 192 -19.11 11.29 -16.57
N ILE A 193 -19.12 10.77 -17.81
CA ILE A 193 -18.50 11.37 -18.99
C ILE A 193 -19.58 11.54 -20.04
N THR A 194 -19.84 12.78 -20.48
CA THR A 194 -20.96 13.11 -21.37
C THR A 194 -20.59 13.18 -22.85
N ASN A 195 -19.31 13.13 -23.17
CA ASN A 195 -18.79 13.16 -24.55
C ASN A 195 -17.91 11.92 -24.82
N ASP A 196 -17.44 11.75 -26.05
CA ASP A 196 -16.62 10.59 -26.51
C ASP A 196 -15.11 10.76 -26.28
N GLN A 197 -14.70 11.70 -25.45
CA GLN A 197 -13.29 11.88 -25.12
C GLN A 197 -12.80 10.83 -24.13
N VAL A 198 -11.50 10.55 -24.19
CA VAL A 198 -10.81 9.77 -23.16
C VAL A 198 -10.47 10.70 -22.02
N VAL A 199 -10.92 10.35 -20.82
CA VAL A 199 -10.72 11.14 -19.60
C VAL A 199 -10.24 10.20 -18.50
N LEU A 200 -9.31 10.66 -17.66
CA LEU A 200 -8.90 9.96 -16.45
C LEU A 200 -9.96 10.20 -15.36
N ILE A 201 -10.67 9.16 -14.98
CA ILE A 201 -11.73 9.21 -13.95
C ILE A 201 -11.50 8.14 -12.89
N GLU A 202 -12.11 8.34 -11.72
CA GLU A 202 -12.16 7.31 -10.66
C GLU A 202 -13.15 6.21 -11.04
N ILE A 203 -12.70 4.95 -10.95
CA ILE A 203 -13.53 3.75 -11.13
C ILE A 203 -13.43 2.82 -9.92
N ALA A 204 -14.38 1.93 -9.76
CA ALA A 204 -14.32 0.82 -8.83
C ALA A 204 -14.00 -0.47 -9.59
N VAL A 205 -12.74 -0.95 -9.49
CA VAL A 205 -12.29 -2.20 -10.11
C VAL A 205 -12.80 -3.40 -9.32
N GLY A 206 -13.06 -4.52 -9.99
CA GLY A 206 -13.47 -5.78 -9.39
C GLY A 206 -14.92 -5.81 -8.89
N LYS A 207 -15.78 -4.89 -9.34
CA LYS A 207 -17.21 -4.83 -9.04
C LYS A 207 -18.02 -5.16 -10.30
N ASN A 208 -18.41 -6.41 -10.46
CA ASN A 208 -19.18 -6.96 -11.59
C ASN A 208 -20.69 -6.76 -11.41
#